data_bda6e3a8e4ec7ce46e247d8fe2e8474a
#
_entry.id   bda6e3a8e4ec7ce46e247d8fe2e8474a
#
_cell.length_a   1.000
_cell.length_b   1.000
_cell.length_c   1.000
_cell.angle_alpha   90.00
_cell.angle_beta   90.00
_cell.angle_gamma   90.00
#
_symmetry.space_group_name_H-M   'P 1'
#
loop_
_entity.id
_entity.type
_entity.pdbx_description
1 polymer ?
#
loop_
_entity_poly.entity_id
_entity_poly.type
_entity_poly.pdbx_seq_one_letter_code
_entity_poly.pdbx_strand_id
1 'polypeptide(L)'
;RGRTLTEEQLAPFEGAGYTAFLVNLGETSTGVLYDLDMIAAFCRRNGLFLIVDAISAFLCDPLSMERQGVNVVVTGSQKALAVAPGLSVICCDAEAIRRIENAEVQSLYFDLKAYLKDGERGQTPFTPAVGVILQLHARLQEIHEHGGAGAELAAAAAKAAYCRSRIGAYPFRLFADKPSNAVTALEMADPDKSAYQIFEVLKDEYDIFVCPNGGELRDRVLRIGHMGALTEADYDTLFAALHDLSERGIL
;
A
#
# COMPACT_ATOMS: atom_id res chain seq x y z
N ARG A 1 13.39 -3.36 -11.32
CA ARG A 1 12.26 -3.60 -10.39
C ARG A 1 12.80 -3.91 -8.99
N GLY A 2 11.99 -3.73 -7.96
CA GLY A 2 12.40 -3.99 -6.57
C GLY A 2 13.33 -2.95 -5.96
N ARG A 3 13.56 -1.81 -6.62
CA ARG A 3 14.41 -0.73 -6.15
C ARG A 3 13.62 0.56 -5.93
N THR A 4 13.96 1.27 -4.85
CA THR A 4 13.40 2.58 -4.57
C THR A 4 13.90 3.61 -5.57
N LEU A 5 13.19 4.75 -5.65
CA LEU A 5 13.61 5.90 -6.44
C LEU A 5 14.79 6.60 -5.77
N THR A 6 15.73 7.13 -6.56
CA THR A 6 16.90 7.88 -6.08
C THR A 6 16.92 9.32 -6.59
N GLU A 7 17.70 10.19 -5.94
CA GLU A 7 17.86 11.59 -6.40
C GLU A 7 18.47 11.67 -7.79
N GLU A 8 19.41 10.79 -8.14
CA GLU A 8 20.03 10.75 -9.46
C GLU A 8 19.02 10.44 -10.56
N GLN A 9 18.00 9.63 -10.25
CA GLN A 9 16.91 9.34 -11.20
C GLN A 9 15.96 10.54 -11.36
N LEU A 10 15.84 11.40 -10.36
CA LEU A 10 15.05 12.62 -10.42
C LEU A 10 15.78 13.80 -11.05
N ALA A 11 17.11 13.83 -10.99
CA ALA A 11 17.92 14.93 -11.47
C ALA A 11 17.62 15.39 -12.94
N PRO A 12 17.33 14.49 -13.91
CA PRO A 12 16.97 14.91 -15.26
C PRO A 12 15.66 15.71 -15.37
N PHE A 13 14.83 15.67 -14.34
CA PHE A 13 13.53 16.34 -14.28
C PHE A 13 13.56 17.66 -13.51
N GLU A 14 14.72 18.06 -12.98
CA GLU A 14 14.92 19.31 -12.27
C GLU A 14 14.69 20.48 -13.23
N GLY A 15 13.78 21.42 -12.88
CA GLY A 15 13.46 22.59 -13.71
C GLY A 15 12.82 22.27 -15.07
N ALA A 16 12.37 21.05 -15.32
CA ALA A 16 11.86 20.62 -16.62
C ALA A 16 10.43 21.10 -16.93
N GLY A 17 9.83 21.94 -16.06
CA GLY A 17 8.52 22.56 -16.32
C GLY A 17 7.31 21.66 -16.06
N TYR A 18 7.48 20.54 -15.35
CA TYR A 18 6.35 19.75 -14.90
C TYR A 18 5.53 20.51 -13.86
N THR A 19 4.23 20.18 -13.75
CA THR A 19 3.30 20.84 -12.83
C THR A 19 2.89 19.98 -11.65
N ALA A 20 3.09 18.67 -11.73
CA ALA A 20 2.75 17.72 -10.69
C ALA A 20 3.68 16.50 -10.67
N PHE A 21 3.74 15.85 -9.51
CA PHE A 21 4.38 14.56 -9.30
C PHE A 21 3.33 13.58 -8.73
N LEU A 22 3.13 12.47 -9.41
CA LEU A 22 2.24 11.40 -8.99
C LEU A 22 3.08 10.19 -8.59
N VAL A 23 2.85 9.65 -7.40
CA VAL A 23 3.57 8.49 -6.90
C VAL A 23 2.67 7.55 -6.10
N ASN A 24 2.81 6.26 -6.28
CA ASN A 24 2.35 5.26 -5.33
C ASN A 24 3.42 5.12 -4.23
N LEU A 25 3.08 5.41 -2.98
CA LEU A 25 4.04 5.38 -1.86
C LEU A 25 4.60 3.98 -1.61
N GLY A 26 3.76 2.96 -1.70
CA GLY A 26 4.12 1.56 -1.57
C GLY A 26 3.79 0.77 -2.84
N GLU A 27 4.80 0.24 -3.53
CA GLU A 27 4.60 -0.58 -4.74
C GLU A 27 4.23 -2.02 -4.35
N THR A 28 2.97 -2.36 -4.53
CA THR A 28 2.40 -3.65 -4.05
C THR A 28 3.05 -4.88 -4.72
N SER A 29 3.41 -4.78 -6.00
CA SER A 29 3.96 -5.93 -6.75
C SER A 29 5.36 -6.31 -6.32
N THR A 30 6.13 -5.32 -5.84
CA THR A 30 7.54 -5.47 -5.51
C THR A 30 7.84 -5.31 -4.02
N GLY A 31 6.87 -4.81 -3.24
CA GLY A 31 7.03 -4.51 -1.82
C GLY A 31 7.88 -3.27 -1.53
N VAL A 32 8.26 -2.48 -2.53
CA VAL A 32 9.10 -1.29 -2.34
C VAL A 32 8.31 -0.17 -1.68
N LEU A 33 8.91 0.44 -0.68
CA LEU A 33 8.50 1.73 -0.11
C LEU A 33 9.36 2.84 -0.69
N TYR A 34 8.73 3.84 -1.30
CA TYR A 34 9.45 5.02 -1.79
C TYR A 34 9.74 6.02 -0.67
N ASP A 35 10.86 6.72 -0.78
CA ASP A 35 11.26 7.77 0.17
C ASP A 35 10.45 9.04 -0.08
N LEU A 36 9.34 9.18 0.66
CA LEU A 36 8.44 10.33 0.50
C LEU A 36 9.08 11.64 0.92
N ASP A 37 10.04 11.64 1.87
CA ASP A 37 10.71 12.86 2.29
C ASP A 37 11.65 13.39 1.18
N MET A 38 12.37 12.50 0.48
CA MET A 38 13.16 12.83 -0.70
C MET A 38 12.28 13.36 -1.85
N ILE A 39 11.19 12.66 -2.17
CA ILE A 39 10.24 13.06 -3.22
C ILE A 39 9.61 14.42 -2.89
N ALA A 40 9.18 14.63 -1.66
CA ALA A 40 8.62 15.89 -1.21
C ALA A 40 9.63 17.05 -1.29
N ALA A 41 10.89 16.81 -0.96
CA ALA A 41 11.96 17.79 -1.12
C ALA A 41 12.16 18.17 -2.61
N PHE A 42 12.17 17.18 -3.50
CA PHE A 42 12.20 17.42 -4.95
C PHE A 42 11.01 18.23 -5.43
N CYS A 43 9.80 17.88 -5.02
CA CYS A 43 8.57 18.60 -5.39
C CYS A 43 8.61 20.06 -4.93
N ARG A 44 9.02 20.33 -3.68
CA ARG A 44 9.15 21.70 -3.15
C ARG A 44 10.15 22.54 -3.95
N ARG A 45 11.32 21.98 -4.29
CA ARG A 45 12.35 22.70 -5.09
C ARG A 45 11.84 23.08 -6.49
N ASN A 46 10.97 22.25 -7.06
CA ASN A 46 10.50 22.41 -8.43
C ASN A 46 9.07 22.99 -8.52
N GLY A 47 8.45 23.35 -7.39
CA GLY A 47 7.08 23.88 -7.36
C GLY A 47 6.02 22.88 -7.86
N LEU A 48 6.25 21.57 -7.67
CA LEU A 48 5.37 20.51 -8.14
C LEU A 48 4.24 20.24 -7.15
N PHE A 49 3.05 20.02 -7.68
CA PHE A 49 1.89 19.54 -6.94
C PHE A 49 2.04 18.04 -6.70
N LEU A 50 2.08 17.62 -5.42
CA LEU A 50 2.37 16.24 -5.05
C LEU A 50 1.08 15.46 -4.76
N ILE A 51 0.85 14.40 -5.53
CA ILE A 51 -0.25 13.44 -5.39
C ILE A 51 0.31 12.08 -5.00
N VAL A 52 -0.16 11.53 -3.89
CA VAL A 52 0.31 10.25 -3.35
C VAL A 52 -0.82 9.23 -3.35
N ASP A 53 -0.66 8.16 -4.11
CA ASP A 53 -1.42 6.94 -3.91
C ASP A 53 -0.80 6.19 -2.72
N ALA A 54 -1.53 6.20 -1.60
CA ALA A 54 -1.15 5.51 -0.38
C ALA A 54 -1.99 4.25 -0.12
N ILE A 55 -2.70 3.73 -1.14
CA ILE A 55 -3.63 2.61 -0.96
C ILE A 55 -2.96 1.45 -0.22
N SER A 56 -1.74 1.09 -0.57
CA SER A 56 -1.02 -0.01 0.08
C SER A 56 -0.20 0.42 1.31
N ALA A 57 0.21 1.69 1.40
CA ALA A 57 1.09 2.17 2.47
C ALA A 57 0.34 2.80 3.66
N PHE A 58 -0.89 3.28 3.45
CA PHE A 58 -1.69 3.95 4.48
C PHE A 58 -1.84 3.07 5.73
N LEU A 59 -1.60 3.63 6.92
CA LEU A 59 -1.57 2.95 8.22
C LEU A 59 -0.54 1.80 8.36
N CYS A 60 0.31 1.59 7.36
CA CYS A 60 1.41 0.62 7.42
C CYS A 60 2.77 1.30 7.43
N ASP A 61 2.91 2.38 6.67
CA ASP A 61 4.15 3.13 6.53
C ASP A 61 3.91 4.62 6.86
N PRO A 62 4.92 5.34 7.41
CA PRO A 62 4.76 6.73 7.81
C PRO A 62 4.39 7.67 6.65
N LEU A 63 3.32 8.43 6.83
CA LEU A 63 2.86 9.47 5.91
C LEU A 63 2.25 10.63 6.70
N SER A 64 2.62 11.86 6.38
CA SER A 64 2.03 13.09 6.91
C SER A 64 1.91 14.12 5.80
N MET A 65 0.69 14.48 5.43
CA MET A 65 0.45 15.49 4.39
C MET A 65 1.10 16.82 4.74
N GLU A 66 0.93 17.27 5.99
CA GLU A 66 1.46 18.58 6.46
C GLU A 66 2.99 18.59 6.45
N ARG A 67 3.64 17.62 7.09
CA ARG A 67 5.11 17.57 7.22
C ARG A 67 5.80 17.44 5.86
N GLN A 68 5.24 16.63 4.97
CA GLN A 68 5.82 16.32 3.67
C GLN A 68 5.32 17.24 2.55
N GLY A 69 4.29 18.07 2.82
CA GLY A 69 3.72 18.97 1.81
C GLY A 69 3.03 18.20 0.68
N VAL A 70 2.33 17.13 1.02
CA VAL A 70 1.52 16.36 0.07
C VAL A 70 0.19 17.06 -0.13
N ASN A 71 -0.17 17.33 -1.39
CA ASN A 71 -1.40 18.04 -1.70
C ASN A 71 -2.62 17.12 -1.74
N VAL A 72 -2.44 15.89 -2.25
CA VAL A 72 -3.52 14.89 -2.31
C VAL A 72 -2.99 13.54 -1.89
N VAL A 73 -3.73 12.87 -0.99
CA VAL A 73 -3.52 11.46 -0.65
C VAL A 73 -4.76 10.66 -1.01
N VAL A 74 -4.57 9.53 -1.68
CA VAL A 74 -5.63 8.59 -2.01
C VAL A 74 -5.40 7.27 -1.27
N THR A 75 -6.44 6.75 -0.61
CA THR A 75 -6.43 5.39 -0.04
C THR A 75 -7.76 4.67 -0.26
N GLY A 76 -7.84 3.41 0.09
CA GLY A 76 -9.02 2.57 -0.10
C GLY A 76 -9.42 1.82 1.16
N SER A 77 -10.70 1.48 1.26
CA SER A 77 -11.29 0.80 2.42
C SER A 77 -10.75 -0.62 2.64
N GLN A 78 -10.36 -1.33 1.59
CA GLN A 78 -10.04 -2.77 1.59
C GLN A 78 -8.56 -3.11 1.91
N LYS A 79 -7.75 -2.15 2.30
CA LYS A 79 -6.34 -2.35 2.67
C LYS A 79 -6.17 -2.29 4.20
N ALA A 80 -5.30 -1.48 4.73
CA ALA A 80 -5.04 -1.41 6.18
C ALA A 80 -6.24 -0.95 7.02
N LEU A 81 -7.22 -0.28 6.43
CA LEU A 81 -8.50 0.00 7.09
C LEU A 81 -9.30 -1.27 7.38
N ALA A 82 -9.00 -2.38 6.71
CA ALA A 82 -9.53 -3.72 6.98
C ALA A 82 -11.07 -3.83 6.94
N VAL A 83 -11.73 -3.04 6.08
CA VAL A 83 -13.16 -3.14 5.81
C VAL A 83 -13.41 -3.58 4.37
N ALA A 84 -14.66 -3.87 4.02
CA ALA A 84 -15.00 -4.32 2.68
C ALA A 84 -14.57 -3.32 1.59
N PRO A 85 -14.21 -3.78 0.38
CA PRO A 85 -13.97 -2.88 -0.74
C PRO A 85 -15.25 -2.11 -1.11
N GLY A 86 -15.10 -0.86 -1.55
CA GLY A 86 -16.23 -0.05 -1.99
C GLY A 86 -16.09 1.45 -1.74
N LEU A 87 -15.05 1.89 -1.00
CA LEU A 87 -14.77 3.30 -0.78
C LEU A 87 -13.34 3.66 -1.19
N SER A 88 -13.21 4.81 -1.86
CA SER A 88 -11.97 5.55 -1.99
C SER A 88 -12.03 6.75 -1.04
N VAL A 89 -10.98 6.95 -0.27
CA VAL A 89 -10.81 8.11 0.59
C VAL A 89 -9.77 9.02 -0.05
N ILE A 90 -10.15 10.27 -0.29
CA ILE A 90 -9.28 11.27 -0.91
C ILE A 90 -9.13 12.43 0.09
N CYS A 91 -7.92 12.62 0.59
CA CYS A 91 -7.57 13.75 1.44
C CYS A 91 -6.92 14.84 0.58
N CYS A 92 -7.40 16.08 0.71
CA CYS A 92 -6.95 17.22 -0.06
C CYS A 92 -6.49 18.35 0.88
N ASP A 93 -5.38 19.00 0.56
CA ASP A 93 -4.99 20.25 1.19
C ASP A 93 -5.77 21.45 0.57
N ALA A 94 -5.56 22.65 1.10
CA ALA A 94 -6.24 23.85 0.63
C ALA A 94 -5.91 24.19 -0.85
N GLU A 95 -4.70 23.89 -1.32
CA GLU A 95 -4.32 24.09 -2.72
C GLU A 95 -5.06 23.12 -3.64
N ALA A 96 -5.17 21.84 -3.23
CA ALA A 96 -5.93 20.84 -3.96
C ALA A 96 -7.42 21.25 -4.09
N ILE A 97 -8.02 21.72 -2.99
CA ILE A 97 -9.42 22.22 -3.02
C ILE A 97 -9.58 23.37 -4.01
N ARG A 98 -8.68 24.37 -3.99
CA ARG A 98 -8.73 25.48 -4.96
C ARG A 98 -8.62 25.01 -6.41
N ARG A 99 -7.75 24.01 -6.67
CA ARG A 99 -7.61 23.42 -8.02
C ARG A 99 -8.87 22.66 -8.45
N ILE A 100 -9.49 21.91 -7.53
CA ILE A 100 -10.76 21.21 -7.78
C ILE A 100 -11.85 22.23 -8.15
N GLU A 101 -12.01 23.30 -7.36
CA GLU A 101 -13.03 24.34 -7.58
C GLU A 101 -12.88 25.06 -8.93
N ASN A 102 -11.65 25.25 -9.41
CA ASN A 102 -11.35 25.93 -10.67
C ASN A 102 -11.19 24.98 -11.88
N ALA A 103 -11.20 23.66 -11.68
CA ALA A 103 -11.01 22.70 -12.76
C ALA A 103 -12.20 22.68 -13.72
N GLU A 104 -11.96 22.48 -15.00
CA GLU A 104 -12.97 22.13 -15.97
C GLU A 104 -13.23 20.62 -15.90
N VAL A 105 -14.43 20.23 -15.48
CA VAL A 105 -14.79 18.83 -15.25
C VAL A 105 -15.26 18.20 -16.55
N GLN A 106 -14.66 17.10 -16.92
CA GLN A 106 -14.99 16.35 -18.15
C GLN A 106 -15.63 14.97 -17.87
N SER A 107 -15.89 14.65 -16.60
CA SER A 107 -16.44 13.36 -16.18
C SER A 107 -17.62 13.54 -15.25
N LEU A 108 -18.70 12.83 -15.49
CA LEU A 108 -19.85 12.85 -14.59
C LEU A 108 -19.52 12.21 -13.22
N TYR A 109 -18.79 11.09 -13.21
CA TYR A 109 -18.54 10.32 -11.99
C TYR A 109 -17.34 10.83 -11.19
N PHE A 110 -16.28 11.26 -11.87
CA PHE A 110 -15.05 11.75 -11.23
C PHE A 110 -15.07 13.29 -11.01
N ASP A 111 -16.25 13.84 -10.77
CA ASP A 111 -16.43 15.28 -10.45
C ASP A 111 -16.30 15.52 -8.96
N LEU A 112 -15.10 15.85 -8.49
CA LEU A 112 -14.87 16.21 -7.09
C LEU A 112 -15.60 17.49 -6.65
N LYS A 113 -15.98 18.41 -7.57
CA LYS A 113 -16.80 19.57 -7.22
C LYS A 113 -18.18 19.15 -6.73
N ALA A 114 -18.78 18.16 -7.40
CA ALA A 114 -20.07 17.61 -6.98
C ALA A 114 -19.97 16.98 -5.60
N TYR A 115 -18.87 16.25 -5.31
CA TYR A 115 -18.63 15.67 -3.98
C TYR A 115 -18.45 16.74 -2.90
N LEU A 116 -17.71 17.81 -3.16
CA LEU A 116 -17.56 18.92 -2.21
C LEU A 116 -18.91 19.59 -1.92
N LYS A 117 -19.67 19.94 -2.96
CA LYS A 117 -20.98 20.57 -2.85
C LYS A 117 -21.98 19.71 -2.08
N ASP A 118 -22.09 18.44 -2.41
CA ASP A 118 -23.02 17.53 -1.74
C ASP A 118 -22.56 17.18 -0.31
N GLY A 119 -21.25 17.18 -0.07
CA GLY A 119 -20.65 16.99 1.25
C GLY A 119 -21.07 18.06 2.27
N GLU A 120 -21.30 19.31 1.86
CA GLU A 120 -21.78 20.39 2.72
C GLU A 120 -23.12 20.07 3.42
N ARG A 121 -23.97 19.28 2.77
CA ARG A 121 -25.25 18.79 3.30
C ARG A 121 -25.21 17.34 3.80
N GLY A 122 -24.02 16.75 3.95
CA GLY A 122 -23.85 15.36 4.40
C GLY A 122 -24.33 14.33 3.38
N GLN A 123 -24.24 14.63 2.09
CA GLN A 123 -24.68 13.77 0.99
C GLN A 123 -23.52 13.45 0.04
N THR A 124 -23.74 12.48 -0.84
CA THR A 124 -22.86 12.16 -1.96
C THR A 124 -23.62 12.36 -3.28
N PRO A 125 -22.95 12.66 -4.40
CA PRO A 125 -23.61 12.84 -5.71
C PRO A 125 -24.35 11.60 -6.20
N PHE A 126 -23.92 10.42 -5.77
CA PHE A 126 -24.49 9.13 -6.13
C PHE A 126 -24.83 8.33 -4.87
N THR A 127 -25.64 7.29 -5.00
CA THR A 127 -26.00 6.42 -3.87
C THR A 127 -24.72 5.82 -3.25
N PRO A 128 -24.45 6.10 -1.96
CA PRO A 128 -23.23 5.67 -1.32
C PRO A 128 -23.30 4.20 -0.91
N ALA A 129 -22.13 3.58 -0.74
CA ALA A 129 -21.99 2.24 -0.15
C ALA A 129 -22.20 2.30 1.38
N VAL A 130 -23.43 2.53 1.85
CA VAL A 130 -23.77 2.81 3.26
C VAL A 130 -23.21 1.74 4.21
N GLY A 131 -23.32 0.46 3.86
CA GLY A 131 -22.78 -0.63 4.69
C GLY A 131 -21.25 -0.52 4.88
N VAL A 132 -20.51 -0.14 3.85
CA VAL A 132 -19.05 0.05 3.94
C VAL A 132 -18.70 1.32 4.72
N ILE A 133 -19.52 2.38 4.60
CA ILE A 133 -19.33 3.61 5.40
C ILE A 133 -19.51 3.32 6.90
N LEU A 134 -20.51 2.53 7.28
CA LEU A 134 -20.72 2.13 8.67
C LEU A 134 -19.58 1.26 9.20
N GLN A 135 -19.06 0.33 8.40
CA GLN A 135 -17.88 -0.45 8.73
C GLN A 135 -16.65 0.45 8.92
N LEU A 136 -16.44 1.41 8.01
CA LEU A 136 -15.34 2.36 8.10
C LEU A 136 -15.46 3.22 9.37
N HIS A 137 -16.65 3.68 9.69
CA HIS A 137 -16.89 4.44 10.93
C HIS A 137 -16.50 3.63 12.17
N ALA A 138 -17.00 2.39 12.29
CA ALA A 138 -16.66 1.51 13.40
C ALA A 138 -15.15 1.26 13.49
N ARG A 139 -14.49 1.03 12.36
CA ARG A 139 -13.04 0.81 12.31
C ARG A 139 -12.24 2.05 12.73
N LEU A 140 -12.65 3.24 12.32
CA LEU A 140 -12.00 4.48 12.73
C LEU A 140 -12.16 4.75 14.23
N GLN A 141 -13.30 4.39 14.83
CA GLN A 141 -13.49 4.44 16.29
C GLN A 141 -12.55 3.46 16.99
N GLU A 142 -12.47 2.22 16.53
CA GLU A 142 -11.54 1.22 17.04
C GLU A 142 -10.09 1.69 16.99
N ILE A 143 -9.65 2.23 15.84
CA ILE A 143 -8.30 2.81 15.69
C ILE A 143 -8.07 3.91 16.71
N HIS A 144 -9.03 4.81 16.88
CA HIS A 144 -8.92 5.91 17.85
C HIS A 144 -8.79 5.40 19.29
N GLU A 145 -9.61 4.45 19.68
CA GLU A 145 -9.62 3.86 21.03
C GLU A 145 -8.35 3.07 21.36
N HIS A 146 -7.70 2.48 20.35
CA HIS A 146 -6.50 1.64 20.51
C HIS A 146 -5.17 2.39 20.26
N GLY A 147 -5.16 3.71 20.33
CA GLY A 147 -3.93 4.51 20.26
C GLY A 147 -3.68 5.18 18.91
N GLY A 148 -4.68 5.22 18.05
CA GLY A 148 -4.67 5.99 16.80
C GLY A 148 -3.75 5.42 15.73
N ALA A 149 -3.45 6.24 14.74
CA ALA A 149 -2.61 5.86 13.59
C ALA A 149 -1.20 5.40 14.01
N GLY A 150 -0.65 5.94 15.10
CA GLY A 150 0.67 5.52 15.60
C GLY A 150 0.71 4.06 16.05
N ALA A 151 -0.34 3.59 16.69
CA ALA A 151 -0.47 2.19 17.11
C ALA A 151 -0.61 1.25 15.90
N GLU A 152 -1.39 1.64 14.88
CA GLU A 152 -1.53 0.87 13.64
C GLU A 152 -0.18 0.75 12.90
N LEU A 153 0.57 1.85 12.77
CA LEU A 153 1.92 1.85 12.18
C LEU A 153 2.88 0.92 12.93
N ALA A 154 2.87 0.98 14.26
CA ALA A 154 3.70 0.12 15.09
C ALA A 154 3.31 -1.36 14.94
N ALA A 155 2.02 -1.67 14.92
CA ALA A 155 1.52 -3.03 14.71
C ALA A 155 1.89 -3.59 13.33
N ALA A 156 1.76 -2.78 12.26
CA ALA A 156 2.17 -3.18 10.92
C ALA A 156 3.68 -3.45 10.84
N ALA A 157 4.49 -2.56 11.44
CA ALA A 157 5.95 -2.73 11.50
C ALA A 157 6.35 -4.00 12.26
N ALA A 158 5.71 -4.29 13.40
CA ALA A 158 5.97 -5.49 14.20
C ALA A 158 5.65 -6.77 13.40
N LYS A 159 4.49 -6.84 12.76
CA LYS A 159 4.08 -7.97 11.90
C LYS A 159 5.06 -8.19 10.75
N ALA A 160 5.44 -7.12 10.06
CA ALA A 160 6.41 -7.19 8.97
C ALA A 160 7.79 -7.66 9.45
N ALA A 161 8.27 -7.15 10.60
CA ALA A 161 9.53 -7.57 11.20
C ALA A 161 9.49 -9.04 11.63
N TYR A 162 8.42 -9.48 12.28
CA TYR A 162 8.22 -10.88 12.67
C TYR A 162 8.31 -11.81 11.46
N CYS A 163 7.53 -11.53 10.42
CA CYS A 163 7.57 -12.32 9.19
C CYS A 163 8.98 -12.35 8.58
N ARG A 164 9.62 -11.18 8.41
CA ARG A 164 10.95 -11.09 7.78
C ARG A 164 12.05 -11.79 8.57
N SER A 165 11.96 -11.84 9.90
CA SER A 165 12.94 -12.54 10.74
C SER A 165 13.00 -14.05 10.49
N ARG A 166 11.93 -14.63 9.94
CA ARG A 166 11.80 -16.08 9.68
C ARG A 166 12.23 -16.48 8.27
N ILE A 167 12.28 -15.54 7.34
CA ILE A 167 12.51 -15.80 5.90
C ILE A 167 13.87 -16.43 5.62
N GLY A 168 14.89 -16.06 6.39
CA GLY A 168 16.27 -16.55 6.20
C GLY A 168 16.45 -18.06 6.35
N ALA A 169 15.45 -18.78 6.87
CA ALA A 169 15.43 -20.24 6.95
C ALA A 169 15.00 -20.94 5.63
N TYR A 170 14.53 -20.15 4.65
CA TYR A 170 13.95 -20.65 3.40
C TYR A 170 14.69 -20.08 2.19
N PRO A 171 14.59 -20.70 1.00
CA PRO A 171 15.29 -20.27 -0.22
C PRO A 171 14.61 -19.06 -0.86
N PHE A 172 14.40 -18.02 -0.08
CA PHE A 172 13.86 -16.74 -0.52
C PHE A 172 14.85 -15.59 -0.30
N ARG A 173 14.69 -14.55 -1.08
CA ARG A 173 15.34 -13.25 -0.89
C ARG A 173 14.29 -12.16 -0.82
N LEU A 174 14.54 -11.13 -0.01
CA LEU A 174 13.72 -9.93 -0.08
C LEU A 174 13.89 -9.28 -1.45
N PHE A 175 12.79 -9.06 -2.15
CA PHE A 175 12.82 -8.48 -3.50
C PHE A 175 13.00 -6.96 -3.47
N ALA A 176 12.45 -6.29 -2.46
CA ALA A 176 12.56 -4.85 -2.27
C ALA A 176 13.85 -4.47 -1.55
N ASP A 177 14.56 -3.46 -2.05
CA ASP A 177 15.71 -2.84 -1.37
C ASP A 177 15.30 -1.99 -0.15
N LYS A 178 14.12 -1.36 -0.22
CA LYS A 178 13.46 -0.68 0.91
C LYS A 178 12.05 -1.25 1.06
N PRO A 179 11.85 -2.27 1.91
CA PRO A 179 10.56 -2.95 2.01
C PRO A 179 9.54 -2.14 2.82
N SER A 180 8.33 -2.02 2.28
CA SER A 180 7.13 -1.51 2.96
C SER A 180 6.70 -2.44 4.09
N ASN A 181 6.10 -1.90 5.15
CA ASN A 181 5.48 -2.70 6.21
C ASN A 181 4.09 -3.24 5.85
N ALA A 182 3.55 -2.87 4.69
CA ALA A 182 2.28 -3.40 4.19
C ALA A 182 2.40 -4.80 3.60
N VAL A 183 3.56 -5.09 2.98
CA VAL A 183 3.77 -6.33 2.22
C VAL A 183 5.25 -6.69 2.16
N THR A 184 5.55 -7.97 2.30
CA THR A 184 6.88 -8.52 2.04
C THR A 184 6.85 -9.30 0.72
N ALA A 185 7.59 -8.82 -0.26
CA ALA A 185 7.78 -9.52 -1.53
C ALA A 185 9.04 -10.39 -1.46
N LEU A 186 8.88 -11.66 -1.79
CA LEU A 186 9.91 -12.70 -1.69
C LEU A 186 10.23 -13.24 -3.08
N GLU A 187 11.48 -13.06 -3.50
CA GLU A 187 12.00 -13.66 -4.72
C GLU A 187 12.51 -15.06 -4.44
N MET A 188 12.20 -16.00 -5.31
CA MET A 188 12.78 -17.34 -5.30
C MET A 188 14.30 -17.23 -5.47
N ALA A 189 15.06 -17.87 -4.57
CA ALA A 189 16.52 -17.92 -4.69
C ALA A 189 16.97 -18.87 -5.81
N ASP A 190 16.19 -19.91 -6.06
CA ASP A 190 16.37 -20.87 -7.15
C ASP A 190 15.47 -20.47 -8.33
N PRO A 191 16.05 -20.12 -9.49
CA PRO A 191 15.27 -19.73 -10.67
C PRO A 191 14.48 -20.88 -11.31
N ASP A 192 14.80 -22.14 -11.00
CA ASP A 192 14.11 -23.33 -11.50
C ASP A 192 12.84 -23.65 -10.68
N LYS A 193 12.63 -22.96 -9.54
CA LYS A 193 11.43 -23.08 -8.71
C LYS A 193 10.44 -21.95 -9.03
N SER A 194 9.14 -22.27 -9.06
CA SER A 194 8.09 -21.30 -9.35
C SER A 194 7.41 -20.80 -8.07
N ALA A 195 7.47 -19.48 -7.85
CA ALA A 195 6.72 -18.81 -6.78
C ALA A 195 5.20 -19.04 -6.91
N TYR A 196 4.70 -19.11 -8.14
CA TYR A 196 3.28 -19.36 -8.39
C TYR A 196 2.89 -20.80 -8.00
N GLN A 197 3.73 -21.78 -8.28
CA GLN A 197 3.50 -23.15 -7.85
C GLN A 197 3.48 -23.27 -6.33
N ILE A 198 4.39 -22.58 -5.61
CA ILE A 198 4.36 -22.52 -4.14
C ILE A 198 3.03 -21.95 -3.64
N PHE A 199 2.56 -20.86 -4.26
CA PHE A 199 1.25 -20.30 -3.92
C PHE A 199 0.11 -21.29 -4.13
N GLU A 200 0.09 -22.04 -5.26
CA GLU A 200 -0.98 -23.03 -5.53
C GLU A 200 -0.97 -24.13 -4.47
N VAL A 201 0.18 -24.67 -4.12
CA VAL A 201 0.29 -25.70 -3.08
C VAL A 201 -0.14 -25.17 -1.72
N LEU A 202 0.30 -23.97 -1.31
CA LEU A 202 -0.14 -23.35 -0.06
C LEU A 202 -1.66 -23.18 0.00
N LYS A 203 -2.26 -22.75 -1.12
CA LYS A 203 -3.71 -22.55 -1.22
C LYS A 203 -4.48 -23.88 -1.20
N ASP A 204 -4.05 -24.87 -1.97
CA ASP A 204 -4.83 -26.08 -2.22
C ASP A 204 -4.63 -27.16 -1.15
N GLU A 205 -3.44 -27.22 -0.49
CA GLU A 205 -3.15 -28.24 0.51
C GLU A 205 -3.19 -27.73 1.96
N TYR A 206 -3.01 -26.39 2.18
CA TYR A 206 -2.93 -25.82 3.54
C TYR A 206 -3.99 -24.76 3.82
N ASP A 207 -4.86 -24.44 2.86
CA ASP A 207 -5.85 -23.34 2.96
C ASP A 207 -5.19 -21.97 3.26
N ILE A 208 -3.92 -21.78 2.86
CA ILE A 208 -3.17 -20.54 3.09
C ILE A 208 -3.10 -19.74 1.79
N PHE A 209 -3.69 -18.54 1.82
CA PHE A 209 -3.68 -17.64 0.67
C PHE A 209 -2.63 -16.54 0.83
N VAL A 210 -1.46 -16.73 0.17
CA VAL A 210 -0.47 -15.66 -0.03
C VAL A 210 -0.74 -14.97 -1.38
N CYS A 211 -0.26 -13.75 -1.57
CA CYS A 211 -0.52 -13.02 -2.81
C CYS A 211 0.43 -13.45 -3.93
N PRO A 212 -0.05 -14.10 -5.01
CA PRO A 212 0.78 -14.34 -6.18
C PRO A 212 1.05 -13.03 -6.93
N ASN A 213 2.11 -13.00 -7.72
CA ASN A 213 2.35 -11.94 -8.70
C ASN A 213 1.80 -12.33 -10.09
N GLY A 214 1.82 -11.36 -11.02
CA GLY A 214 1.46 -11.55 -12.42
C GLY A 214 2.60 -11.16 -13.37
N GLY A 215 2.37 -11.38 -14.67
CA GLY A 215 3.34 -11.02 -15.72
C GLY A 215 4.71 -11.65 -15.48
N GLU A 216 5.77 -10.88 -15.66
CA GLU A 216 7.16 -11.33 -15.51
C GLU A 216 7.55 -11.74 -14.09
N LEU A 217 6.80 -11.32 -13.07
CA LEU A 217 7.06 -11.65 -11.67
C LEU A 217 6.28 -12.89 -11.20
N ARG A 218 5.41 -13.46 -12.02
CA ARG A 218 4.51 -14.54 -11.64
C ARG A 218 5.24 -15.74 -11.02
N ASP A 219 6.26 -16.22 -11.67
CA ASP A 219 7.00 -17.41 -11.23
C ASP A 219 8.22 -17.08 -10.35
N ARG A 220 8.54 -15.77 -10.20
CA ARG A 220 9.72 -15.33 -9.45
C ARG A 220 9.42 -14.83 -8.05
N VAL A 221 8.26 -14.18 -7.84
CA VAL A 221 7.99 -13.41 -6.63
C VAL A 221 6.61 -13.72 -6.07
N LEU A 222 6.57 -14.18 -4.83
CA LEU A 222 5.35 -14.25 -4.02
C LEU A 222 5.34 -13.13 -2.97
N ARG A 223 4.15 -12.80 -2.43
CA ARG A 223 4.00 -11.71 -1.49
C ARG A 223 3.23 -12.14 -0.26
N ILE A 224 3.70 -11.72 0.90
CA ILE A 224 3.03 -11.91 2.18
C ILE A 224 2.52 -10.55 2.66
N GLY A 225 1.20 -10.41 2.84
CA GLY A 225 0.58 -9.19 3.36
C GLY A 225 0.68 -9.09 4.88
N HIS A 226 0.70 -7.84 5.40
CA HIS A 226 0.78 -7.56 6.84
C HIS A 226 -0.38 -6.68 7.34
N MET A 227 -1.37 -6.46 6.49
CA MET A 227 -2.56 -5.66 6.79
C MET A 227 -3.68 -6.50 7.43
N GLY A 228 -4.55 -5.84 8.18
CA GLY A 228 -5.69 -6.48 8.82
C GLY A 228 -5.35 -7.16 10.16
N ALA A 229 -6.24 -8.05 10.60
CA ALA A 229 -6.21 -8.67 11.93
C ALA A 229 -5.27 -9.89 12.02
N LEU A 230 -4.18 -9.92 11.26
CA LEU A 230 -3.18 -10.98 11.32
C LEU A 230 -2.42 -10.95 12.64
N THR A 231 -2.13 -12.14 13.17
CA THR A 231 -1.37 -12.40 14.39
C THR A 231 -0.07 -13.14 14.09
N GLU A 232 0.82 -13.27 15.08
CA GLU A 232 2.03 -14.10 14.94
C GLU A 232 1.69 -15.57 14.66
N ALA A 233 0.60 -16.10 15.23
CA ALA A 233 0.15 -17.47 15.00
C ALA A 233 -0.22 -17.74 13.52
N ASP A 234 -0.74 -16.73 12.80
CA ASP A 234 -1.04 -16.87 11.37
C ASP A 234 0.26 -17.02 10.57
N TYR A 235 1.31 -16.25 10.92
CA TYR A 235 2.63 -16.40 10.31
C TYR A 235 3.28 -17.73 10.68
N ASP A 236 3.14 -18.20 11.94
CA ASP A 236 3.67 -19.51 12.35
C ASP A 236 3.02 -20.64 11.55
N THR A 237 1.72 -20.54 11.27
CA THR A 237 1.02 -21.49 10.40
C THR A 237 1.60 -21.49 8.97
N LEU A 238 1.83 -20.30 8.40
CA LEU A 238 2.48 -20.18 7.09
C LEU A 238 3.89 -20.80 7.10
N PHE A 239 4.69 -20.49 8.12
CA PHE A 239 6.07 -20.99 8.19
C PHE A 239 6.14 -22.51 8.45
N ALA A 240 5.18 -23.08 9.16
CA ALA A 240 5.05 -24.54 9.30
C ALA A 240 4.75 -25.19 7.94
N ALA A 241 3.85 -24.62 7.15
CA ALA A 241 3.59 -25.10 5.79
C ALA A 241 4.83 -24.98 4.88
N LEU A 242 5.53 -23.84 4.92
CA LEU A 242 6.78 -23.65 4.14
C LEU A 242 7.88 -24.67 4.56
N HIS A 243 7.93 -25.03 5.84
CA HIS A 243 8.85 -26.04 6.32
C HIS A 243 8.54 -27.42 5.72
N ASP A 244 7.28 -27.85 5.74
CA ASP A 244 6.85 -29.10 5.11
C ASP A 244 7.13 -29.10 3.59
N LEU A 245 6.86 -27.97 2.90
CA LEU A 245 7.20 -27.84 1.48
C LEU A 245 8.72 -28.02 1.22
N SER A 246 9.57 -27.52 2.13
CA SER A 246 11.02 -27.70 2.03
C SER A 246 11.42 -29.15 2.25
N GLU A 247 10.84 -29.86 3.23
CA GLU A 247 11.10 -31.29 3.47
C GLU A 247 10.66 -32.17 2.30
N ARG A 248 9.59 -31.77 1.61
CA ARG A 248 9.09 -32.46 0.39
C ARG A 248 9.88 -32.10 -0.88
N GLY A 249 10.85 -31.18 -0.82
CA GLY A 249 11.63 -30.73 -1.96
C GLY A 249 10.85 -29.87 -2.97
N ILE A 250 9.70 -29.36 -2.57
CA ILE A 250 8.85 -28.46 -3.39
C ILE A 250 9.40 -27.03 -3.35
N LEU A 251 9.82 -26.60 -2.15
CA LEU A 251 10.42 -25.29 -1.91
C LEU A 251 11.94 -25.36 -1.93
#